data_6b34642eeeb730aa09232ba971878a38
#
_entry.id   6b34642eeeb730aa09232ba971878a38
#
_cell.length_a   1.000
_cell.length_b   1.000
_cell.length_c   1.000
_cell.angle_alpha   90.00
_cell.angle_beta   90.00
_cell.angle_gamma   90.00
#
_symmetry.space_group_name_H-M   'P 1'
#
loop_
_entity.id
_entity.type
_entity.pdbx_description
1 polymer ?
#
loop_
_entity_poly.entity_id
_entity_poly.type
_entity_poly.pdbx_seq_one_letter_code
_entity_poly.pdbx_strand_id
1 'polypeptide(L)'
;VWSNFCDWYLEYAKQDLYGTDEARRAQVLAVMTDVFSKSLKLVHPYMPFITEELWHEMGYGKPEETIMRAPWPKPYSEEQRKVWGLSAETTAYVTEKRELVTAGRALRAEYNVAPSKFVNYVLQAVDEATAKRLLADLDSLKQQLRAEQLDIVTGGGEKTMPGTLCKLGTICLSLEGLVDVATESARIKAELDKNQGFLNGVNAKLSNEGFVAKAPPAVIENQRARQKELIETIERLEKLYKTFSA
;
A
#
# COMPACT_ATOMS: atom_id res chain seq x y z
N VAL A 1 12.27 8.98 7.70
CA VAL A 1 11.17 9.41 8.58
C VAL A 1 9.85 9.40 7.83
N TRP A 2 9.73 10.14 6.73
CA TRP A 2 8.46 10.36 6.01
C TRP A 2 7.71 9.06 5.72
N SER A 3 8.23 8.19 4.85
CA SER A 3 7.55 6.98 4.39
C SER A 3 7.25 5.95 5.50
N ASN A 4 8.15 5.78 6.46
CA ASN A 4 7.99 4.73 7.47
C ASN A 4 7.29 5.22 8.73
N PHE A 5 7.60 6.42 9.19
CA PHE A 5 7.02 6.97 10.42
C PHE A 5 5.70 7.67 10.12
N CYS A 6 5.69 8.67 9.20
CA CYS A 6 4.48 9.45 8.96
C CYS A 6 3.40 8.66 8.21
N ASP A 7 3.76 7.97 7.13
CA ASP A 7 2.75 7.32 6.28
C ASP A 7 2.23 5.98 6.88
N TRP A 8 3.08 5.28 7.65
CA TRP A 8 2.71 3.97 8.17
C TRP A 8 2.56 3.94 9.68
N TYR A 9 3.60 4.31 10.43
CA TYR A 9 3.57 4.12 11.88
C TYR A 9 2.48 4.96 12.54
N LEU A 10 2.30 6.22 12.15
CA LEU A 10 1.26 7.07 12.71
C LEU A 10 -0.15 6.53 12.42
N GLU A 11 -0.37 5.96 11.25
CA GLU A 11 -1.66 5.35 10.92
C GLU A 11 -1.93 4.07 11.76
N TYR A 12 -0.92 3.24 11.97
CA TYR A 12 -1.02 2.10 12.89
C TYR A 12 -1.27 2.52 14.33
N ALA A 13 -0.59 3.56 14.78
CA ALA A 13 -0.68 4.06 16.14
C ALA A 13 -2.06 4.63 16.51
N LYS A 14 -2.86 5.08 15.53
CA LYS A 14 -4.17 5.69 15.79
C LYS A 14 -5.09 4.77 16.60
N GLN A 15 -5.09 3.47 16.31
CA GLN A 15 -5.92 2.50 17.04
C GLN A 15 -5.59 2.49 18.54
N ASP A 16 -4.31 2.44 18.86
CA ASP A 16 -3.84 2.42 20.24
C ASP A 16 -4.00 3.79 20.93
N LEU A 17 -3.78 4.89 20.19
CA LEU A 17 -3.89 6.25 20.72
C LEU A 17 -5.34 6.62 21.08
N TYR A 18 -6.30 6.21 20.27
CA TYR A 18 -7.73 6.46 20.49
C TYR A 18 -8.44 5.33 21.20
N GLY A 19 -7.74 4.22 21.47
CA GLY A 19 -8.24 3.08 22.21
C GLY A 19 -8.41 3.36 23.71
N THR A 20 -8.96 2.38 24.43
CA THR A 20 -9.22 2.47 25.88
C THR A 20 -8.08 1.91 26.73
N ASP A 21 -7.10 1.23 26.13
CA ASP A 21 -5.95 0.66 26.84
C ASP A 21 -4.89 1.75 27.11
N GLU A 22 -4.89 2.29 28.34
CA GLU A 22 -3.97 3.34 28.74
C GLU A 22 -2.50 2.88 28.76
N ALA A 23 -2.24 1.63 29.13
CA ALA A 23 -0.88 1.09 29.17
C ALA A 23 -0.31 0.98 27.75
N ARG A 24 -1.12 0.50 26.82
CA ARG A 24 -0.75 0.43 25.39
C ARG A 24 -0.57 1.81 24.78
N ARG A 25 -1.45 2.75 25.09
CA ARG A 25 -1.33 4.16 24.67
C ARG A 25 -0.03 4.78 25.14
N ALA A 26 0.33 4.58 26.42
CA ALA A 26 1.58 5.11 26.97
C ALA A 26 2.82 4.53 26.26
N GLN A 27 2.82 3.23 25.95
CA GLN A 27 3.91 2.60 25.19
C GLN A 27 4.04 3.20 23.78
N VAL A 28 2.93 3.36 23.07
CA VAL A 28 2.91 3.95 21.72
C VAL A 28 3.41 5.39 21.75
N LEU A 29 2.95 6.20 22.70
CA LEU A 29 3.42 7.57 22.88
C LEU A 29 4.92 7.63 23.19
N ALA A 30 5.44 6.73 24.02
CA ALA A 30 6.87 6.65 24.31
C ALA A 30 7.68 6.37 23.05
N VAL A 31 7.25 5.42 22.23
CA VAL A 31 7.91 5.12 20.94
C VAL A 31 7.82 6.32 19.98
N MET A 32 6.67 6.95 19.87
CA MET A 32 6.48 8.14 19.02
C MET A 32 7.41 9.28 19.45
N THR A 33 7.45 9.57 20.73
CA THR A 33 8.31 10.61 21.32
C THR A 33 9.79 10.34 21.05
N ASP A 34 10.23 9.10 21.28
CA ASP A 34 11.63 8.72 21.06
C ASP A 34 12.02 8.82 19.57
N VAL A 35 11.22 8.27 18.68
CA VAL A 35 11.49 8.32 17.23
C VAL A 35 11.43 9.75 16.71
N PHE A 36 10.42 10.53 17.11
CA PHE A 36 10.23 11.89 16.62
C PHE A 36 11.33 12.83 17.11
N SER A 37 11.69 12.78 18.41
CA SER A 37 12.77 13.60 18.97
C SER A 37 14.12 13.31 18.30
N LYS A 38 14.43 12.03 18.04
CA LYS A 38 15.63 11.63 17.29
C LYS A 38 15.59 12.12 15.84
N SER A 39 14.42 12.06 15.22
CA SER A 39 14.23 12.53 13.84
C SER A 39 14.45 14.04 13.72
N LEU A 40 13.94 14.84 14.67
CA LEU A 40 14.18 16.28 14.70
C LEU A 40 15.68 16.60 14.79
N LYS A 41 16.44 15.87 15.64
CA LYS A 41 17.89 16.05 15.76
C LYS A 41 18.62 15.74 14.45
N LEU A 42 18.23 14.66 13.76
CA LEU A 42 18.84 14.25 12.49
C LEU A 42 18.55 15.22 11.35
N VAL A 43 17.38 15.86 11.34
CA VAL A 43 16.94 16.80 10.31
C VAL A 43 17.39 18.23 10.60
N HIS A 44 17.67 18.55 11.86
CA HIS A 44 18.01 19.91 12.30
C HIS A 44 19.11 20.62 11.48
N PRO A 45 20.20 19.98 11.06
CA PRO A 45 21.23 20.62 10.22
C PRO A 45 20.71 21.16 8.89
N TYR A 46 19.60 20.62 8.39
CA TYR A 46 18.98 21.02 7.11
C TYR A 46 17.79 21.94 7.29
N MET A 47 17.11 21.86 8.42
CA MET A 47 15.86 22.59 8.71
C MET A 47 15.87 23.15 10.15
N PRO A 48 16.81 24.06 10.47
CA PRO A 48 17.06 24.47 11.86
C PRO A 48 15.89 25.13 12.54
N PHE A 49 15.18 26.05 11.87
CA PHE A 49 14.11 26.83 12.51
C PHE A 49 12.90 25.98 12.89
N ILE A 50 12.38 25.19 11.95
CA ILE A 50 11.18 24.38 12.22
C ILE A 50 11.45 23.26 13.22
N THR A 51 12.65 22.68 13.21
CA THR A 51 13.00 21.60 14.15
C THR A 51 13.26 22.13 15.55
N GLU A 52 13.78 23.35 15.71
CA GLU A 52 13.90 24.04 17.00
C GLU A 52 12.51 24.33 17.58
N GLU A 53 11.62 24.92 16.78
CA GLU A 53 10.24 25.22 17.19
C GLU A 53 9.51 23.96 17.64
N LEU A 54 9.51 22.90 16.82
CA LEU A 54 8.87 21.64 17.17
C LEU A 54 9.51 20.97 18.40
N TRP A 55 10.81 21.16 18.61
CA TRP A 55 11.52 20.63 19.78
C TRP A 55 10.97 21.26 21.07
N HIS A 56 10.75 22.57 21.09
CA HIS A 56 10.18 23.28 22.20
C HIS A 56 8.69 23.01 22.40
N GLU A 57 7.90 23.06 21.32
CA GLU A 57 6.46 22.78 21.35
C GLU A 57 6.14 21.39 21.89
N MET A 58 6.98 20.40 21.55
CA MET A 58 6.85 19.02 22.05
C MET A 58 7.40 18.82 23.46
N GLY A 59 7.99 19.85 24.08
CA GLY A 59 8.54 19.78 25.43
C GLY A 59 9.79 18.89 25.55
N TYR A 60 10.58 18.73 24.48
CA TYR A 60 11.80 17.92 24.49
C TYR A 60 13.00 18.63 25.07
N GLY A 61 12.96 19.95 25.22
CA GLY A 61 13.95 20.79 25.84
C GLY A 61 13.31 21.84 26.73
N LYS A 62 14.08 22.39 27.70
CA LYS A 62 13.67 23.54 28.46
C LYS A 62 13.71 24.80 27.60
N PRO A 63 13.03 25.89 27.98
CA PRO A 63 13.00 27.13 27.17
C PRO A 63 14.38 27.70 26.85
N GLU A 64 15.36 27.49 27.72
CA GLU A 64 16.76 27.96 27.57
C GLU A 64 17.67 26.97 26.83
N GLU A 65 17.20 25.78 26.54
CA GLU A 65 17.95 24.73 25.83
C GLU A 65 17.66 24.80 24.33
N THR A 66 18.65 24.51 23.51
CA THR A 66 18.49 24.38 22.06
C THR A 66 18.78 22.97 21.60
N ILE A 67 18.04 22.50 20.59
CA ILE A 67 18.28 21.20 19.97
C ILE A 67 19.72 21.05 19.44
N MET A 68 20.38 22.17 19.08
CA MET A 68 21.78 22.18 18.64
C MET A 68 22.75 21.61 19.68
N ARG A 69 22.43 21.74 20.97
CA ARG A 69 23.25 21.19 22.08
C ARG A 69 22.78 19.82 22.53
N ALA A 70 21.66 19.32 22.02
CA ALA A 70 21.15 18.03 22.37
C ALA A 70 22.10 16.89 21.87
N PRO A 71 22.27 15.82 22.64
CA PRO A 71 23.13 14.72 22.23
C PRO A 71 22.67 14.14 20.89
N TRP A 72 23.64 13.88 19.98
CA TRP A 72 23.35 13.25 18.70
C TRP A 72 22.75 11.85 18.90
N PRO A 73 21.70 11.49 18.13
CA PRO A 73 21.06 10.19 18.26
C PRO A 73 22.04 9.05 18.01
N LYS A 74 22.04 8.08 18.92
CA LYS A 74 22.82 6.85 18.76
C LYS A 74 21.91 5.70 18.35
N PRO A 75 22.42 4.72 17.58
CA PRO A 75 21.71 3.46 17.34
C PRO A 75 21.38 2.77 18.67
N TYR A 76 20.27 2.05 18.69
CA TYR A 76 19.92 1.22 19.86
C TYR A 76 20.94 0.11 20.05
N SER A 77 21.29 -0.16 21.33
CA SER A 77 22.17 -1.28 21.67
C SER A 77 21.50 -2.63 21.31
N GLU A 78 22.30 -3.68 21.23
CA GLU A 78 21.78 -5.02 20.99
C GLU A 78 20.84 -5.49 22.09
N GLU A 79 21.14 -5.16 23.34
CA GLU A 79 20.29 -5.46 24.51
C GLU A 79 18.93 -4.76 24.38
N GLN A 80 18.91 -3.47 24.04
CA GLN A 80 17.67 -2.72 23.82
C GLN A 80 16.85 -3.32 22.69
N ARG A 81 17.50 -3.64 21.57
CA ARG A 81 16.83 -4.28 20.42
C ARG A 81 16.22 -5.63 20.80
N LYS A 82 16.94 -6.43 21.57
CA LYS A 82 16.48 -7.73 22.05
C LYS A 82 15.30 -7.61 23.01
N VAL A 83 15.36 -6.70 23.98
CA VAL A 83 14.26 -6.44 24.92
C VAL A 83 13.00 -5.97 24.21
N TRP A 84 13.13 -5.17 23.16
CA TRP A 84 12.00 -4.67 22.37
C TRP A 84 11.55 -5.64 21.26
N GLY A 85 12.15 -6.81 21.14
CA GLY A 85 11.82 -7.79 20.11
C GLY A 85 12.17 -7.34 18.69
N LEU A 86 13.10 -6.41 18.53
CA LEU A 86 13.57 -5.92 17.23
C LEU A 86 14.51 -6.95 16.60
N SER A 87 13.97 -7.88 15.84
CA SER A 87 14.71 -8.86 15.07
C SER A 87 14.60 -8.60 13.56
N ALA A 88 15.47 -9.24 12.80
CA ALA A 88 15.37 -9.23 11.33
C ALA A 88 14.03 -9.83 10.86
N GLU A 89 13.57 -10.89 11.52
CA GLU A 89 12.29 -11.54 11.24
C GLU A 89 11.11 -10.61 11.50
N THR A 90 11.08 -9.91 12.64
CA THR A 90 10.01 -8.94 12.95
C THR A 90 9.98 -7.80 11.92
N THR A 91 11.17 -7.32 11.52
CA THR A 91 11.29 -6.26 10.52
C THR A 91 10.81 -6.72 9.14
N ALA A 92 11.17 -7.95 8.73
CA ALA A 92 10.70 -8.55 7.49
C ALA A 92 9.17 -8.68 7.49
N TYR A 93 8.59 -9.23 8.56
CA TYR A 93 7.14 -9.35 8.68
C TYR A 93 6.39 -8.01 8.56
N VAL A 94 6.87 -6.96 9.22
CA VAL A 94 6.26 -5.62 9.11
C VAL A 94 6.32 -5.11 7.66
N THR A 95 7.42 -5.36 6.95
CA THR A 95 7.56 -4.98 5.55
C THR A 95 6.58 -5.75 4.67
N GLU A 96 6.51 -7.06 4.84
CA GLU A 96 5.61 -7.94 4.09
C GLU A 96 4.12 -7.65 4.39
N LYS A 97 3.81 -7.29 5.65
CA LYS A 97 2.46 -6.83 6.03
C LYS A 97 2.07 -5.53 5.31
N ARG A 98 3.02 -4.60 5.15
CA ARG A 98 2.77 -3.36 4.37
C ARG A 98 2.56 -3.65 2.89
N GLU A 99 3.34 -4.56 2.31
CA GLU A 99 3.16 -5.02 0.92
C GLU A 99 1.75 -5.60 0.73
N LEU A 100 1.30 -6.44 1.65
CA LEU A 100 -0.03 -7.03 1.65
C LEU A 100 -1.15 -5.96 1.73
N VAL A 101 -1.03 -4.99 2.64
CA VAL A 101 -2.00 -3.88 2.75
C VAL A 101 -2.00 -3.04 1.47
N THR A 102 -0.83 -2.78 0.88
CA THR A 102 -0.70 -2.04 -0.37
C THR A 102 -1.37 -2.80 -1.52
N ALA A 103 -1.18 -4.11 -1.60
CA ALA A 103 -1.84 -4.96 -2.60
C ALA A 103 -3.37 -4.96 -2.45
N GLY A 104 -3.89 -5.07 -1.21
CA GLY A 104 -5.32 -4.98 -0.95
C GLY A 104 -5.92 -3.61 -1.33
N ARG A 105 -5.19 -2.52 -1.09
CA ARG A 105 -5.61 -1.17 -1.54
C ARG A 105 -5.56 -1.02 -3.05
N ALA A 106 -4.57 -1.61 -3.72
CA ALA A 106 -4.46 -1.62 -5.18
C ALA A 106 -5.63 -2.37 -5.83
N LEU A 107 -6.03 -3.53 -5.27
CA LEU A 107 -7.23 -4.25 -5.71
C LEU A 107 -8.48 -3.36 -5.63
N ARG A 108 -8.69 -2.62 -4.55
CA ARG A 108 -9.82 -1.68 -4.45
C ARG A 108 -9.82 -0.65 -5.58
N ALA A 109 -8.65 -0.07 -5.87
CA ALA A 109 -8.51 0.92 -6.94
C ALA A 109 -8.77 0.31 -8.31
N GLU A 110 -8.31 -0.91 -8.56
CA GLU A 110 -8.51 -1.66 -9.79
C GLU A 110 -10.00 -1.92 -10.05
N TYR A 111 -10.76 -2.24 -8.99
CA TYR A 111 -12.21 -2.49 -9.05
C TYR A 111 -13.06 -1.26 -8.75
N ASN A 112 -12.49 -0.04 -8.79
CA ASN A 112 -13.18 1.24 -8.58
C ASN A 112 -13.97 1.33 -7.26
N VAL A 113 -13.54 0.62 -6.24
CA VAL A 113 -14.15 0.69 -4.91
C VAL A 113 -13.76 2.00 -4.23
N ALA A 114 -14.75 2.81 -3.86
CA ALA A 114 -14.51 4.09 -3.21
C ALA A 114 -13.63 3.92 -1.94
N PRO A 115 -12.64 4.81 -1.70
CA PRO A 115 -11.74 4.70 -0.55
C PRO A 115 -12.44 4.68 0.81
N SER A 116 -13.64 5.27 0.90
CA SER A 116 -14.45 5.33 2.14
C SER A 116 -15.28 4.08 2.39
N LYS A 117 -15.52 3.23 1.38
CA LYS A 117 -16.39 2.06 1.49
C LYS A 117 -15.67 0.93 2.23
N PHE A 118 -16.34 0.29 3.19
CA PHE A 118 -15.87 -0.94 3.80
C PHE A 118 -16.15 -2.13 2.88
N VAL A 119 -15.25 -3.10 2.84
CA VAL A 119 -15.29 -4.25 1.93
C VAL A 119 -14.84 -5.52 2.62
N ASN A 120 -15.19 -6.68 2.06
CA ASN A 120 -14.77 -7.96 2.59
C ASN A 120 -13.54 -8.48 1.82
N TYR A 121 -12.59 -9.04 2.57
CA TYR A 121 -11.41 -9.69 2.01
C TYR A 121 -11.30 -11.13 2.49
N VAL A 122 -10.66 -11.94 1.67
CA VAL A 122 -10.18 -13.27 2.06
C VAL A 122 -8.67 -13.29 1.86
N LEU A 123 -7.95 -13.64 2.90
CA LEU A 123 -6.49 -13.77 2.87
C LEU A 123 -6.12 -15.25 2.98
N GLN A 124 -5.62 -15.81 1.90
CA GLN A 124 -5.10 -17.17 1.85
C GLN A 124 -3.63 -17.14 2.27
N ALA A 125 -3.35 -17.42 3.54
CA ALA A 125 -2.00 -17.42 4.07
C ALA A 125 -1.16 -18.56 3.47
N VAL A 126 0.16 -18.33 3.34
CA VAL A 126 1.10 -19.32 2.78
C VAL A 126 1.20 -20.59 3.64
N ASP A 127 1.06 -20.45 4.95
CA ASP A 127 1.10 -21.54 5.92
C ASP A 127 0.35 -21.18 7.22
N GLU A 128 0.19 -22.18 8.11
CA GLU A 128 -0.51 -22.02 9.40
C GLU A 128 0.21 -21.05 10.36
N ALA A 129 1.54 -21.02 10.35
CA ALA A 129 2.31 -20.13 11.22
C ALA A 129 2.07 -18.68 10.83
N THR A 130 2.07 -18.40 9.53
CA THR A 130 1.72 -17.09 8.96
C THR A 130 0.28 -16.72 9.25
N ALA A 131 -0.68 -17.65 9.09
CA ALA A 131 -2.08 -17.42 9.41
C ALA A 131 -2.27 -17.04 10.87
N LYS A 132 -1.64 -17.75 11.80
CA LYS A 132 -1.70 -17.44 13.24
C LYS A 132 -1.14 -16.05 13.56
N ARG A 133 -0.06 -15.67 12.89
CA ARG A 133 0.57 -14.35 13.07
C ARG A 133 -0.32 -13.22 12.52
N LEU A 134 -0.93 -13.44 11.36
CA LEU A 134 -1.89 -12.50 10.77
C LEU A 134 -3.17 -12.37 11.59
N LEU A 135 -3.66 -13.46 12.18
CA LEU A 135 -4.81 -13.44 13.10
C LEU A 135 -4.52 -12.61 14.35
N ALA A 136 -3.30 -12.64 14.88
CA ALA A 136 -2.91 -11.78 15.99
C ALA A 136 -2.92 -10.28 15.64
N ASP A 137 -2.79 -9.94 14.36
CA ASP A 137 -2.81 -8.58 13.80
C ASP A 137 -4.15 -8.22 13.11
N LEU A 138 -5.21 -9.04 13.28
CA LEU A 138 -6.46 -8.97 12.52
C LEU A 138 -7.10 -7.58 12.55
N ASP A 139 -7.24 -6.98 13.73
CA ASP A 139 -7.89 -5.68 13.90
C ASP A 139 -7.11 -4.56 13.20
N SER A 140 -5.78 -4.59 13.32
CA SER A 140 -4.89 -3.67 12.63
C SER A 140 -4.99 -3.82 11.10
N LEU A 141 -5.05 -5.04 10.58
CA LEU A 141 -5.21 -5.32 9.15
C LEU A 141 -6.58 -4.86 8.65
N LYS A 142 -7.66 -5.15 9.38
CA LYS A 142 -9.02 -4.68 9.04
C LYS A 142 -9.06 -3.16 8.94
N GLN A 143 -8.49 -2.45 9.90
CA GLN A 143 -8.42 -1.00 9.89
C GLN A 143 -7.65 -0.47 8.67
N GLN A 144 -6.46 -1.02 8.41
CA GLN A 144 -5.59 -0.58 7.33
C GLN A 144 -6.18 -0.85 5.93
N LEU A 145 -6.90 -1.95 5.78
CA LEU A 145 -7.58 -2.35 4.55
C LEU A 145 -8.98 -1.70 4.42
N ARG A 146 -9.49 -1.07 5.48
CA ARG A 146 -10.91 -0.71 5.60
C ARG A 146 -11.82 -1.90 5.32
N ALA A 147 -11.48 -3.02 5.94
CA ALA A 147 -12.23 -4.26 5.81
C ALA A 147 -13.38 -4.30 6.82
N GLU A 148 -14.59 -4.60 6.35
CA GLU A 148 -15.70 -4.97 7.21
C GLU A 148 -15.46 -6.35 7.79
N GLN A 149 -15.10 -7.30 6.91
CA GLN A 149 -14.68 -8.65 7.27
C GLN A 149 -13.37 -9.00 6.58
N LEU A 150 -12.50 -9.70 7.30
CA LEU A 150 -11.25 -10.25 6.80
C LEU A 150 -11.12 -11.68 7.27
N ASP A 151 -11.34 -12.63 6.35
CA ASP A 151 -11.20 -14.05 6.62
C ASP A 151 -9.77 -14.49 6.30
N ILE A 152 -9.10 -15.10 7.28
CA ILE A 152 -7.75 -15.64 7.10
C ILE A 152 -7.86 -17.16 7.07
N VAL A 153 -7.48 -17.75 5.95
CA VAL A 153 -7.57 -19.20 5.69
C VAL A 153 -6.21 -19.75 5.28
N THR A 154 -5.99 -21.03 5.53
CA THR A 154 -4.85 -21.81 5.01
C THR A 154 -5.36 -22.81 4.00
N GLY A 155 -4.70 -22.89 2.84
CA GLY A 155 -5.10 -23.77 1.75
C GLY A 155 -6.03 -23.14 0.72
N GLY A 156 -5.88 -23.56 -0.54
CA GLY A 156 -6.60 -23.01 -1.68
C GLY A 156 -8.09 -23.30 -1.63
N GLY A 157 -8.89 -22.30 -1.38
CA GLY A 157 -10.32 -22.33 -1.66
C GLY A 157 -10.56 -21.94 -3.11
N GLU A 158 -11.33 -22.74 -3.84
CA GLU A 158 -11.79 -22.48 -5.21
C GLU A 158 -12.80 -21.33 -5.26
N LYS A 159 -12.45 -20.15 -4.80
CA LYS A 159 -13.28 -19.00 -5.10
C LYS A 159 -12.59 -18.17 -6.18
N THR A 160 -13.25 -17.99 -7.29
CA THR A 160 -12.91 -17.09 -8.41
C THR A 160 -13.01 -15.63 -7.94
N MET A 161 -12.25 -15.27 -6.91
CA MET A 161 -12.17 -13.91 -6.41
C MET A 161 -10.92 -13.25 -6.97
N PRO A 162 -11.02 -11.96 -7.37
CA PRO A 162 -9.83 -11.22 -7.75
C PRO A 162 -8.86 -11.15 -6.57
N GLY A 163 -7.61 -11.46 -6.83
CA GLY A 163 -6.60 -11.52 -5.78
C GLY A 163 -5.20 -11.18 -6.28
N THR A 164 -4.35 -10.77 -5.35
CA THR A 164 -2.94 -10.47 -5.59
C THR A 164 -2.07 -11.33 -4.68
N LEU A 165 -1.08 -11.98 -5.29
CA LEU A 165 -0.09 -12.77 -4.55
C LEU A 165 0.91 -11.84 -3.86
N CYS A 166 1.12 -12.07 -2.57
CA CYS A 166 2.11 -11.42 -1.71
C CYS A 166 2.94 -12.49 -1.00
N LYS A 167 4.00 -12.08 -0.31
CA LYS A 167 4.85 -13.01 0.44
C LYS A 167 4.13 -13.72 1.59
N LEU A 168 3.20 -13.05 2.26
CA LEU A 168 2.41 -13.63 3.36
C LEU A 168 1.23 -14.47 2.88
N GLY A 169 0.89 -14.42 1.57
CA GLY A 169 -0.23 -15.14 1.00
C GLY A 169 -0.90 -14.40 -0.15
N THR A 170 -2.07 -14.86 -0.54
CA THR A 170 -2.88 -14.21 -1.58
C THR A 170 -4.01 -13.44 -0.92
N ILE A 171 -4.04 -12.11 -1.12
CA ILE A 171 -5.16 -11.29 -0.68
C ILE A 171 -6.20 -11.20 -1.79
N CYS A 172 -7.44 -11.58 -1.49
CA CYS A 172 -8.56 -11.59 -2.42
C CYS A 172 -9.62 -10.59 -1.95
N LEU A 173 -10.23 -9.87 -2.90
CA LEU A 173 -11.32 -8.93 -2.65
C LEU A 173 -12.65 -9.60 -2.97
N SER A 174 -13.58 -9.64 -2.00
CA SER A 174 -14.95 -10.05 -2.27
C SER A 174 -15.70 -8.92 -2.97
N LEU A 175 -16.24 -9.23 -4.14
CA LEU A 175 -17.06 -8.28 -4.92
C LEU A 175 -18.55 -8.37 -4.59
N GLU A 176 -18.96 -9.28 -3.70
CA GLU A 176 -20.36 -9.46 -3.30
C GLU A 176 -20.91 -8.18 -2.68
N GLY A 177 -21.99 -7.65 -3.27
CA GLY A 177 -22.65 -6.43 -2.79
C GLY A 177 -21.87 -5.12 -3.00
N LEU A 178 -20.70 -5.16 -3.63
CA LEU A 178 -19.86 -3.98 -3.84
C LEU A 178 -20.11 -3.29 -5.17
N VAL A 179 -20.40 -4.06 -6.18
CA VAL A 179 -20.53 -3.58 -7.57
C VAL A 179 -21.79 -4.16 -8.16
N ASP A 180 -22.57 -3.34 -8.84
CA ASP A 180 -23.55 -3.86 -9.77
C ASP A 180 -22.80 -4.50 -10.94
N VAL A 181 -22.68 -5.83 -10.87
CA VAL A 181 -21.91 -6.66 -11.81
C VAL A 181 -22.30 -6.34 -13.25
N ALA A 182 -23.58 -6.09 -13.52
CA ALA A 182 -24.06 -5.77 -14.86
C ALA A 182 -23.58 -4.40 -15.34
N THR A 183 -23.67 -3.39 -14.48
CA THR A 183 -23.23 -2.01 -14.78
C THR A 183 -21.71 -1.94 -14.98
N GLU A 184 -20.93 -2.60 -14.12
CA GLU A 184 -19.47 -2.57 -14.21
C GLU A 184 -18.95 -3.41 -15.38
N SER A 185 -19.56 -4.57 -15.66
CA SER A 185 -19.28 -5.38 -16.84
C SER A 185 -19.51 -4.58 -18.13
N ALA A 186 -20.65 -3.86 -18.22
CA ALA A 186 -20.94 -3.00 -19.36
C ALA A 186 -19.92 -1.85 -19.51
N ARG A 187 -19.50 -1.24 -18.40
CA ARG A 187 -18.47 -0.19 -18.40
C ARG A 187 -17.12 -0.72 -18.90
N ILE A 188 -16.67 -1.85 -18.36
CA ILE A 188 -15.38 -2.48 -18.75
C ILE A 188 -15.42 -2.86 -20.23
N LYS A 189 -16.55 -3.40 -20.71
CA LYS A 189 -16.74 -3.74 -22.13
C LYS A 189 -16.62 -2.50 -23.03
N ALA A 190 -17.27 -1.41 -22.67
CA ALA A 190 -17.18 -0.15 -23.42
C ALA A 190 -15.75 0.40 -23.47
N GLU A 191 -15.00 0.29 -22.36
CA GLU A 191 -13.60 0.71 -22.28
C GLU A 191 -12.70 -0.20 -23.11
N LEU A 192 -12.98 -1.50 -23.14
CA LEU A 192 -12.29 -2.49 -23.95
C LEU A 192 -12.48 -2.21 -25.44
N ASP A 193 -13.73 -2.00 -25.87
CA ASP A 193 -14.08 -1.68 -27.26
C ASP A 193 -13.40 -0.36 -27.71
N LYS A 194 -13.33 0.65 -26.85
CA LYS A 194 -12.66 1.91 -27.10
C LYS A 194 -11.14 1.73 -27.29
N ASN A 195 -10.47 0.98 -26.40
CA ASN A 195 -9.04 0.73 -26.49
C ASN A 195 -8.70 -0.15 -27.70
N GLN A 196 -9.55 -1.11 -28.04
CA GLN A 196 -9.42 -1.91 -29.27
C GLN A 196 -9.52 -1.03 -30.52
N GLY A 197 -10.42 -0.04 -30.54
CA GLY A 197 -10.51 0.96 -31.61
C GLY A 197 -9.22 1.78 -31.75
N PHE A 198 -8.62 2.21 -30.63
CA PHE A 198 -7.34 2.92 -30.65
C PHE A 198 -6.19 2.04 -31.15
N LEU A 199 -6.13 0.78 -30.72
CA LEU A 199 -5.12 -0.18 -31.17
C LEU A 199 -5.23 -0.43 -32.66
N ASN A 200 -6.44 -0.60 -33.20
CA ASN A 200 -6.67 -0.76 -34.61
C ASN A 200 -6.19 0.48 -35.42
N GLY A 201 -6.43 1.70 -34.90
CA GLY A 201 -5.94 2.93 -35.50
C GLY A 201 -4.40 3.04 -35.50
N VAL A 202 -3.74 2.61 -34.42
CA VAL A 202 -2.26 2.57 -34.35
C VAL A 202 -1.71 1.51 -35.30
N ASN A 203 -2.32 0.32 -35.34
CA ASN A 203 -1.91 -0.76 -36.23
C ASN A 203 -2.03 -0.34 -37.71
N ALA A 204 -3.14 0.31 -38.07
CA ALA A 204 -3.34 0.81 -39.44
C ALA A 204 -2.25 1.83 -39.86
N LYS A 205 -1.81 2.71 -38.94
CA LYS A 205 -0.69 3.65 -39.19
C LYS A 205 0.62 2.91 -39.36
N LEU A 206 0.94 1.95 -38.48
CA LEU A 206 2.18 1.19 -38.53
C LEU A 206 2.25 0.21 -39.73
N SER A 207 1.10 -0.21 -40.25
CA SER A 207 1.00 -1.06 -41.45
C SER A 207 1.03 -0.26 -42.77
N ASN A 208 0.93 1.07 -42.70
CA ASN A 208 1.00 1.91 -43.87
C ASN A 208 2.47 2.18 -44.25
N GLU A 209 2.95 1.48 -45.30
CA GLU A 209 4.33 1.61 -45.77
C GLU A 209 4.71 3.07 -46.14
N GLY A 210 3.75 3.83 -46.71
CA GLY A 210 3.96 5.23 -47.07
C GLY A 210 4.14 6.14 -45.84
N PHE A 211 3.45 5.82 -44.74
CA PHE A 211 3.64 6.51 -43.46
C PHE A 211 4.96 6.13 -42.82
N VAL A 212 5.30 4.85 -42.75
CA VAL A 212 6.52 4.34 -42.10
C VAL A 212 7.78 4.85 -42.86
N ALA A 213 7.72 4.94 -44.16
CA ALA A 213 8.85 5.43 -44.96
C ALA A 213 9.11 6.95 -44.86
N LYS A 214 8.03 7.75 -44.54
CA LYS A 214 8.13 9.22 -44.53
C LYS A 214 8.15 9.83 -43.13
N ALA A 215 7.68 9.12 -42.11
CA ALA A 215 7.61 9.63 -40.76
C ALA A 215 8.99 9.66 -40.09
N PRO A 216 9.27 10.66 -39.23
CA PRO A 216 10.49 10.69 -38.44
C PRO A 216 10.59 9.43 -37.54
N PRO A 217 11.80 8.86 -37.33
CA PRO A 217 11.98 7.66 -36.50
C PRO A 217 11.36 7.75 -35.10
N ALA A 218 11.46 8.91 -34.46
CA ALA A 218 10.87 9.16 -33.15
C ALA A 218 9.34 9.02 -33.13
N VAL A 219 8.65 9.37 -34.22
CA VAL A 219 7.19 9.23 -34.33
C VAL A 219 6.81 7.75 -34.45
N ILE A 220 7.59 6.98 -35.20
CA ILE A 220 7.37 5.53 -35.34
C ILE A 220 7.59 4.83 -34.02
N GLU A 221 8.66 5.18 -33.29
CA GLU A 221 8.96 4.63 -31.96
C GLU A 221 7.86 4.95 -30.96
N ASN A 222 7.36 6.19 -30.93
CA ASN A 222 6.21 6.57 -30.12
C ASN A 222 4.94 5.77 -30.47
N GLN A 223 4.67 5.50 -31.75
CA GLN A 223 3.51 4.68 -32.13
C GLN A 223 3.67 3.21 -31.69
N ARG A 224 4.89 2.66 -31.75
CA ARG A 224 5.18 1.30 -31.25
C ARG A 224 5.08 1.22 -29.73
N ALA A 225 5.57 2.21 -29.00
CA ALA A 225 5.41 2.29 -27.54
C ALA A 225 3.92 2.34 -27.15
N ARG A 226 3.13 3.18 -27.85
CA ARG A 226 1.70 3.28 -27.64
C ARG A 226 0.93 1.98 -27.99
N GLN A 227 1.36 1.28 -29.03
CA GLN A 227 0.83 -0.04 -29.40
C GLN A 227 1.00 -1.03 -28.23
N LYS A 228 2.21 -1.10 -27.67
CA LYS A 228 2.52 -1.99 -26.54
C LYS A 228 1.67 -1.66 -25.32
N GLU A 229 1.59 -0.38 -24.95
CA GLU A 229 0.76 0.10 -23.84
C GLU A 229 -0.73 -0.26 -23.99
N LEU A 230 -1.27 -0.10 -25.22
CA LEU A 230 -2.64 -0.47 -25.52
C LEU A 230 -2.89 -1.97 -25.41
N ILE A 231 -1.96 -2.80 -25.89
CA ILE A 231 -2.03 -4.26 -25.77
C ILE A 231 -2.07 -4.67 -24.28
N GLU A 232 -1.14 -4.16 -23.48
CA GLU A 232 -1.08 -4.44 -22.04
C GLU A 232 -2.39 -4.00 -21.33
N THR A 233 -2.93 -2.85 -21.74
CA THR A 233 -4.19 -2.33 -21.19
C THR A 233 -5.38 -3.21 -21.56
N ILE A 234 -5.46 -3.65 -22.83
CA ILE A 234 -6.53 -4.54 -23.31
C ILE A 234 -6.47 -5.88 -22.59
N GLU A 235 -5.30 -6.50 -22.47
CA GLU A 235 -5.14 -7.77 -21.75
C GLU A 235 -5.60 -7.67 -20.28
N ARG A 236 -5.30 -6.54 -19.62
CA ARG A 236 -5.75 -6.28 -18.26
C ARG A 236 -7.28 -6.14 -18.20
N LEU A 237 -7.88 -5.38 -19.10
CA LEU A 237 -9.33 -5.18 -19.18
C LEU A 237 -10.06 -6.48 -19.52
N GLU A 238 -9.50 -7.34 -20.38
CA GLU A 238 -10.08 -8.65 -20.69
C GLU A 238 -10.09 -9.59 -19.47
N LYS A 239 -9.02 -9.59 -18.67
CA LYS A 239 -9.00 -10.34 -17.41
C LYS A 239 -10.08 -9.85 -16.44
N LEU A 240 -10.18 -8.52 -16.29
CA LEU A 240 -11.22 -7.88 -15.48
C LEU A 240 -12.63 -8.26 -15.98
N TYR A 241 -12.88 -8.15 -17.27
CA TYR A 241 -14.17 -8.49 -17.88
C TYR A 241 -14.58 -9.95 -17.62
N LYS A 242 -13.64 -10.89 -17.73
CA LYS A 242 -13.88 -12.30 -17.40
C LYS A 242 -14.29 -12.50 -15.95
N THR A 243 -13.70 -11.78 -15.01
CA THR A 243 -14.04 -11.86 -13.58
C THR A 243 -15.48 -11.40 -13.30
N PHE A 244 -16.00 -10.45 -14.08
CA PHE A 244 -17.38 -9.95 -13.93
C PHE A 244 -18.41 -10.71 -14.78
N SER A 245 -17.96 -11.54 -15.72
CA SER A 245 -18.84 -12.28 -16.64
C SER A 245 -19.00 -13.76 -16.27
N ALA A 246 -18.23 -14.24 -15.26
CA ALA A 246 -18.32 -15.59 -14.70
C ALA A 246 -19.27 -15.62 -13.50
#